data_9811077e60c53e88fcbd1164c2b1a8f0
#
_entry.id   9811077e60c53e88fcbd1164c2b1a8f0
#
_cell.length_a   1.000
_cell.length_b   1.000
_cell.length_c   1.000
_cell.angle_alpha   90.00
_cell.angle_beta   90.00
_cell.angle_gamma   90.00
#
_symmetry.space_group_name_H-M   'P 1'
#
loop_
_entity.id
_entity.type
_entity.pdbx_description
1 polymer ?
#
loop_
_entity_poly.entity_id
_entity_poly.type
_entity_poly.pdbx_seq_one_letter_code
_entity_poly.pdbx_strand_id
1 'polypeptide(L)'
;AVFCSVGGVQPQSETVWKQANRYNVPRMVFVNKMDRTGADFFKVYGQIRDRLNVKYAVPIQIPIGAEDQFKGIVDLVRMKAYIHKDDLGKEIIVTDIPDDLKDVADEYRTKLVEAVAETDEVLLEKYFAGEELTEEEIKAAIRKGTIE
;
A
#
# COMPACT_ATOMS: atom_id res chain seq x y z
N ALA A 1 5.28 9.88 4.60
CA ALA A 1 4.16 10.55 5.26
C ALA A 1 3.40 9.56 6.13
N VAL A 2 2.85 10.00 7.26
CA VAL A 2 2.10 9.16 8.19
C VAL A 2 0.69 9.71 8.34
N PHE A 3 -0.32 8.88 8.06
CA PHE A 3 -1.73 9.21 8.24
C PHE A 3 -2.34 8.33 9.33
N CYS A 4 -3.26 8.91 10.11
CA CYS A 4 -4.02 8.15 11.07
C CYS A 4 -5.13 7.35 10.38
N SER A 5 -5.26 6.07 10.71
CA SER A 5 -6.30 5.19 10.15
C SER A 5 -7.73 5.60 10.53
N VAL A 6 -7.89 6.38 11.59
CA VAL A 6 -9.18 6.90 12.07
C VAL A 6 -9.45 8.30 11.51
N GLY A 7 -8.50 9.23 11.71
CA GLY A 7 -8.64 10.62 11.28
C GLY A 7 -8.49 10.83 9.78
N GLY A 8 -7.73 9.99 9.12
CA GLY A 8 -7.51 10.08 7.67
C GLY A 8 -6.80 11.34 7.21
N VAL A 9 -7.19 11.84 6.06
CA VAL A 9 -6.67 13.07 5.48
C VAL A 9 -7.34 14.27 6.14
N GLN A 10 -6.55 15.12 6.80
CA GLN A 10 -6.99 16.33 7.49
C GLN A 10 -6.50 17.58 6.75
N PRO A 11 -7.04 18.78 7.04
CA PRO A 11 -6.61 20.02 6.39
C PRO A 11 -5.09 20.27 6.48
N GLN A 12 -4.49 19.97 7.63
CA GLN A 12 -3.04 20.08 7.82
C GLN A 12 -2.27 19.11 6.91
N SER A 13 -2.80 17.89 6.71
CA SER A 13 -2.22 16.91 5.78
C SER A 13 -2.19 17.45 4.35
N GLU A 14 -3.26 18.11 3.92
CA GLU A 14 -3.35 18.72 2.59
C GLU A 14 -2.33 19.85 2.42
N THR A 15 -2.14 20.68 3.45
CA THR A 15 -1.16 21.76 3.44
C THR A 15 0.27 21.24 3.29
N VAL A 16 0.64 20.26 4.12
CA VAL A 16 1.98 19.65 4.07
C VAL A 16 2.21 18.91 2.75
N TRP A 17 1.16 18.24 2.23
CA TRP A 17 1.22 17.56 0.95
C TRP A 17 1.49 18.51 -0.21
N LYS A 18 0.82 19.68 -0.24
CA LYS A 18 1.07 20.73 -1.24
C LYS A 18 2.49 21.27 -1.16
N GLN A 19 3.03 21.43 0.06
CA GLN A 19 4.44 21.83 0.23
C GLN A 19 5.39 20.79 -0.34
N ALA A 20 5.16 19.51 -0.05
CA ALA A 20 5.95 18.43 -0.60
C ALA A 20 5.90 18.37 -2.14
N ASN A 21 4.73 18.63 -2.73
CA ASN A 21 4.59 18.76 -4.18
C ASN A 21 5.43 19.92 -4.74
N ARG A 22 5.39 21.07 -4.08
CA ARG A 22 6.14 22.27 -4.49
C ARG A 22 7.66 22.02 -4.57
N TYR A 23 8.17 21.17 -3.67
CA TYR A 23 9.58 20.85 -3.62
C TYR A 23 9.95 19.51 -4.27
N ASN A 24 9.01 18.89 -4.99
CA ASN A 24 9.20 17.58 -5.66
C ASN A 24 9.75 16.50 -4.70
N VAL A 25 9.22 16.41 -3.50
CA VAL A 25 9.66 15.42 -2.51
C VAL A 25 8.98 14.08 -2.76
N PRO A 26 9.72 13.01 -3.11
CA PRO A 26 9.18 11.67 -3.20
C PRO A 26 8.59 11.20 -1.87
N ARG A 27 7.48 10.46 -1.91
CA ARG A 27 6.76 10.07 -0.69
C ARG A 27 6.28 8.64 -0.73
N MET A 28 6.40 7.99 0.43
CA MET A 28 5.64 6.80 0.78
C MET A 28 4.68 7.15 1.91
N VAL A 29 3.56 6.47 1.98
CA VAL A 29 2.53 6.69 3.00
C VAL A 29 2.44 5.49 3.94
N PHE A 30 2.44 5.77 5.23
CA PHE A 30 2.07 4.82 6.28
C PHE A 30 0.69 5.17 6.82
N VAL A 31 -0.21 4.20 6.88
CA VAL A 31 -1.48 4.31 7.60
C VAL A 31 -1.28 3.70 8.98
N ASN A 32 -1.23 4.56 9.99
CA ASN A 32 -0.87 4.21 11.37
C ASN A 32 -2.10 4.01 12.25
N LYS A 33 -1.92 3.33 13.36
CA LYS A 33 -2.95 3.11 14.39
C LYS A 33 -4.13 2.26 13.90
N MET A 34 -3.84 1.20 13.14
CA MET A 34 -4.85 0.26 12.66
C MET A 34 -5.56 -0.54 13.75
N ASP A 35 -4.98 -0.58 14.96
CA ASP A 35 -5.51 -1.20 16.16
C ASP A 35 -6.56 -0.35 16.90
N ARG A 36 -6.74 0.91 16.52
CA ARG A 36 -7.70 1.81 17.17
C ARG A 36 -9.12 1.63 16.66
N THR A 37 -10.09 1.86 17.53
CA THR A 37 -11.52 1.90 17.19
C THR A 37 -11.79 2.94 16.11
N GLY A 38 -12.49 2.53 15.07
CA GLY A 38 -12.77 3.37 13.89
C GLY A 38 -11.68 3.33 12.81
N ALA A 39 -10.64 2.50 12.98
CA ALA A 39 -9.58 2.34 11.98
C ALA A 39 -10.11 1.75 10.67
N ASP A 40 -9.82 2.40 9.55
CA ASP A 40 -10.23 1.97 8.21
C ASP A 40 -9.17 2.37 7.18
N PHE A 41 -8.36 1.40 6.78
CA PHE A 41 -7.28 1.59 5.79
C PHE A 41 -7.82 2.04 4.43
N PHE A 42 -8.85 1.37 3.93
CA PHE A 42 -9.36 1.62 2.57
C PHE A 42 -10.05 2.98 2.47
N LYS A 43 -10.71 3.43 3.54
CA LYS A 43 -11.24 4.78 3.63
C LYS A 43 -10.13 5.83 3.52
N VAL A 44 -9.05 5.67 4.28
CA VAL A 44 -7.90 6.59 4.24
C VAL A 44 -7.21 6.56 2.88
N TYR A 45 -7.03 5.39 2.31
CA TYR A 45 -6.50 5.23 0.96
C TYR A 45 -7.34 5.97 -0.09
N GLY A 46 -8.67 5.84 -0.02
CA GLY A 46 -9.59 6.60 -0.88
C GLY A 46 -9.45 8.10 -0.70
N GLN A 47 -9.37 8.59 0.54
CA GLN A 47 -9.16 10.01 0.85
C GLN A 47 -7.82 10.54 0.29
N ILE A 48 -6.75 9.76 0.35
CA ILE A 48 -5.45 10.14 -0.22
C ILE A 48 -5.58 10.34 -1.72
N ARG A 49 -6.25 9.44 -2.42
CA ARG A 49 -6.45 9.55 -3.86
C ARG A 49 -7.30 10.75 -4.25
N ASP A 50 -8.39 10.96 -3.53
CA ASP A 50 -9.40 11.97 -3.87
C ASP A 50 -9.01 13.36 -3.37
N ARG A 51 -8.68 13.51 -2.09
CA ARG A 51 -8.43 14.80 -1.46
C ARG A 51 -7.02 15.34 -1.72
N LEU A 52 -6.03 14.46 -1.84
CA LEU A 52 -4.66 14.85 -2.19
C LEU A 52 -4.40 14.79 -3.70
N ASN A 53 -5.40 14.37 -4.49
CA ASN A 53 -5.35 14.25 -5.94
C ASN A 53 -4.19 13.36 -6.43
N VAL A 54 -3.96 12.24 -5.75
CA VAL A 54 -2.91 11.27 -6.06
C VAL A 54 -3.53 10.04 -6.71
N LYS A 55 -3.92 10.18 -7.97
CA LYS A 55 -4.64 9.11 -8.70
C LYS A 55 -3.82 7.83 -8.89
N TYR A 56 -2.50 7.96 -8.92
CA TYR A 56 -1.56 6.84 -9.11
C TYR A 56 -1.12 6.16 -7.81
N ALA A 57 -1.62 6.62 -6.65
CA ALA A 57 -1.34 5.96 -5.40
C ALA A 57 -1.91 4.54 -5.40
N VAL A 58 -1.07 3.57 -5.08
CA VAL A 58 -1.45 2.16 -4.94
C VAL A 58 -0.90 1.60 -3.64
N PRO A 59 -1.62 0.71 -2.96
CA PRO A 59 -1.09 0.00 -1.80
C PRO A 59 0.01 -0.99 -2.23
N ILE A 60 1.08 -1.06 -1.44
CA ILE A 60 2.07 -2.14 -1.51
C ILE A 60 1.85 -3.18 -0.41
N GLN A 61 1.10 -2.80 0.61
CA GLN A 61 0.67 -3.64 1.72
C GLN A 61 -0.78 -3.30 2.08
N ILE A 62 -1.54 -4.30 2.46
CA ILE A 62 -2.90 -4.15 2.99
C ILE A 62 -3.00 -4.75 4.39
N PRO A 63 -3.86 -4.24 5.30
CA PRO A 63 -3.97 -4.76 6.65
C PRO A 63 -4.71 -6.10 6.69
N ILE A 64 -4.38 -6.91 7.68
CA ILE A 64 -5.14 -8.09 8.08
C ILE A 64 -5.95 -7.72 9.30
N GLY A 65 -7.27 -7.52 9.09
CA GLY A 65 -8.17 -7.03 10.12
C GLY A 65 -8.03 -5.54 10.39
N ALA A 66 -8.82 -5.06 11.32
CA ALA A 66 -8.82 -3.68 11.81
C ALA A 66 -9.26 -3.65 13.27
N GLU A 67 -9.00 -2.54 13.96
CA GLU A 67 -9.34 -2.35 15.36
C GLU A 67 -8.70 -3.44 16.23
N ASP A 68 -9.47 -4.06 17.12
CA ASP A 68 -9.04 -5.16 17.98
C ASP A 68 -8.75 -6.47 17.22
N GLN A 69 -9.19 -6.56 15.97
CA GLN A 69 -8.92 -7.68 15.07
C GLN A 69 -7.69 -7.47 14.17
N PHE A 70 -6.99 -6.36 14.31
CA PHE A 70 -5.76 -6.10 13.56
C PHE A 70 -4.66 -7.08 13.96
N LYS A 71 -4.18 -7.88 13.00
CA LYS A 71 -3.23 -8.98 13.25
C LYS A 71 -1.90 -8.82 12.52
N GLY A 72 -1.88 -8.04 11.47
CA GLY A 72 -0.70 -7.93 10.62
C GLY A 72 -1.01 -7.33 9.25
N ILE A 73 -0.20 -7.66 8.28
CA ILE A 73 -0.30 -7.15 6.90
C ILE A 73 -0.16 -8.26 5.87
N VAL A 74 -0.73 -8.01 4.68
CA VAL A 74 -0.41 -8.75 3.46
C VAL A 74 0.57 -7.92 2.65
N ASP A 75 1.73 -8.49 2.35
CA ASP A 75 2.71 -7.91 1.43
C ASP A 75 2.31 -8.26 -0.01
N LEU A 76 1.89 -7.26 -0.78
CA LEU A 76 1.43 -7.45 -2.16
C LEU A 76 2.58 -7.65 -3.16
N VAL A 77 3.80 -7.33 -2.78
CA VAL A 77 4.98 -7.60 -3.62
C VAL A 77 5.34 -9.08 -3.58
N ARG A 78 5.35 -9.68 -2.40
CA ARG A 78 5.68 -11.10 -2.18
C ARG A 78 4.47 -12.02 -2.17
N MET A 79 3.27 -11.48 -2.03
CA MET A 79 2.03 -12.23 -1.83
C MET A 79 2.09 -13.19 -0.65
N LYS A 80 2.51 -12.65 0.49
CA LYS A 80 2.61 -13.35 1.78
C LYS A 80 1.98 -12.52 2.89
N ALA A 81 1.50 -13.20 3.92
CA ALA A 81 0.99 -12.57 5.13
C ALA A 81 2.07 -12.52 6.22
N TYR A 82 2.17 -11.38 6.89
CA TYR A 82 3.04 -11.13 8.04
C TYR A 82 2.15 -10.88 9.24
N ILE A 83 2.11 -11.84 10.17
CA ILE A 83 1.22 -11.83 11.31
C ILE A 83 2.03 -11.63 12.59
N HIS A 84 1.61 -10.71 13.44
CA HIS A 84 2.18 -10.50 14.76
C HIS A 84 1.70 -11.57 15.72
N LYS A 85 2.63 -12.19 16.44
CA LYS A 85 2.33 -13.18 17.49
C LYS A 85 2.05 -12.54 18.84
N ASP A 86 2.60 -11.37 19.07
CA ASP A 86 2.50 -10.65 20.34
C ASP A 86 2.02 -9.21 20.12
N ASP A 87 1.46 -8.63 21.17
CA ASP A 87 0.93 -7.25 21.12
C ASP A 87 2.02 -6.18 20.87
N LEU A 88 3.29 -6.56 21.09
CA LEU A 88 4.43 -5.66 20.88
C LEU A 88 5.03 -5.77 19.47
N GLY A 89 4.54 -6.69 18.65
CA GLY A 89 5.04 -6.90 17.28
C GLY A 89 6.48 -7.37 17.19
N LYS A 90 7.01 -7.98 18.26
CA LYS A 90 8.40 -8.48 18.30
C LYS A 90 8.59 -9.79 17.55
N GLU A 91 7.57 -10.63 17.57
CA GLU A 91 7.57 -11.87 16.81
C GLU A 91 6.61 -11.78 15.63
N ILE A 92 7.15 -12.01 14.45
CA ILE A 92 6.39 -11.99 13.18
C ILE A 92 6.46 -13.36 12.54
N ILE A 93 5.30 -13.88 12.14
CA ILE A 93 5.21 -15.11 11.35
C ILE A 93 4.91 -14.73 9.89
N VAL A 94 5.64 -15.35 8.97
CA VAL A 94 5.34 -15.27 7.54
C VAL A 94 4.53 -16.49 7.15
N THR A 95 3.32 -16.29 6.65
CA THR A 95 2.42 -17.37 6.25
C THR A 95 1.80 -17.10 4.87
N ASP A 96 1.03 -18.05 4.38
CA ASP A 96 0.18 -17.82 3.21
C ASP A 96 -0.95 -16.84 3.55
N ILE A 97 -1.45 -16.15 2.52
CA ILE A 97 -2.55 -15.19 2.68
C ILE A 97 -3.80 -15.94 3.16
N PRO A 98 -4.49 -15.44 4.22
CA PRO A 98 -5.75 -16.03 4.66
C PRO A 98 -6.79 -16.10 3.53
N ASP A 99 -7.58 -17.18 3.50
CA ASP A 99 -8.54 -17.44 2.41
C ASP A 99 -9.57 -16.32 2.22
N ASP A 100 -10.01 -15.69 3.30
CA ASP A 100 -10.94 -14.56 3.29
C ASP A 100 -10.34 -13.26 2.73
N LEU A 101 -9.01 -13.17 2.61
CA LEU A 101 -8.29 -12.01 2.06
C LEU A 101 -7.70 -12.26 0.66
N LYS A 102 -7.79 -13.46 0.13
CA LYS A 102 -7.20 -13.79 -1.19
C LYS A 102 -7.75 -12.92 -2.31
N ASP A 103 -9.06 -12.76 -2.38
CA ASP A 103 -9.71 -11.98 -3.44
C ASP A 103 -9.31 -10.50 -3.38
N VAL A 104 -9.27 -9.92 -2.18
CA VAL A 104 -8.83 -8.53 -1.97
C VAL A 104 -7.35 -8.37 -2.28
N ALA A 105 -6.52 -9.31 -1.85
CA ALA A 105 -5.10 -9.32 -2.15
C ALA A 105 -4.83 -9.42 -3.65
N ASP A 106 -5.52 -10.29 -4.37
CA ASP A 106 -5.41 -10.42 -5.82
C ASP A 106 -5.85 -9.14 -6.55
N GLU A 107 -6.94 -8.53 -6.12
CA GLU A 107 -7.41 -7.25 -6.66
C GLU A 107 -6.34 -6.16 -6.52
N TYR A 108 -5.81 -5.96 -5.33
CA TYR A 108 -4.80 -4.93 -5.08
C TYR A 108 -3.42 -5.28 -5.66
N ARG A 109 -3.09 -6.57 -5.74
CA ARG A 109 -1.90 -7.03 -6.48
C ARG A 109 -1.99 -6.64 -7.95
N THR A 110 -3.13 -6.85 -8.59
CA THR A 110 -3.37 -6.46 -9.98
C THR A 110 -3.19 -4.96 -10.16
N LYS A 111 -3.79 -4.14 -9.29
CA LYS A 111 -3.62 -2.68 -9.32
C LYS A 111 -2.16 -2.25 -9.15
N LEU A 112 -1.42 -2.92 -8.26
CA LEU A 112 0.01 -2.66 -8.07
C LEU A 112 0.81 -3.00 -9.33
N VAL A 113 0.60 -4.16 -9.90
CA VAL A 113 1.31 -4.62 -11.12
C VAL A 113 1.02 -3.70 -12.30
N GLU A 114 -0.23 -3.29 -12.49
CA GLU A 114 -0.61 -2.32 -13.53
C GLU A 114 0.13 -0.99 -13.34
N ALA A 115 0.12 -0.44 -12.13
CA ALA A 115 0.75 0.83 -11.83
C ALA A 115 2.28 0.79 -12.03
N VAL A 116 2.94 -0.29 -11.63
CA VAL A 116 4.40 -0.41 -11.82
C VAL A 116 4.78 -0.72 -13.26
N ALA A 117 3.95 -1.45 -14.01
CA ALA A 117 4.19 -1.72 -15.42
C ALA A 117 4.20 -0.42 -16.26
N GLU A 118 3.37 0.56 -15.91
CA GLU A 118 3.34 1.86 -16.58
C GLU A 118 4.64 2.67 -16.43
N THR A 119 5.51 2.33 -15.49
CA THR A 119 6.78 3.04 -15.27
C THR A 119 7.91 2.61 -16.22
N ASP A 120 7.72 1.51 -16.94
CA ASP A 120 8.77 0.92 -17.77
C ASP A 120 8.18 0.15 -18.96
N GLU A 121 8.63 0.46 -20.18
CA GLU A 121 8.11 -0.16 -21.41
C GLU A 121 8.30 -1.68 -21.44
N VAL A 122 9.43 -2.18 -20.93
CA VAL A 122 9.70 -3.64 -20.90
C VAL A 122 8.72 -4.35 -19.95
N LEU A 123 8.43 -3.74 -18.79
CA LEU A 123 7.45 -4.29 -17.84
C LEU A 123 6.03 -4.23 -18.39
N LEU A 124 5.72 -3.18 -19.14
CA LEU A 124 4.42 -3.02 -19.78
C LEU A 124 4.19 -4.10 -20.86
N GLU A 125 5.21 -4.38 -21.68
CA GLU A 125 5.17 -5.46 -22.66
C GLU A 125 4.97 -6.83 -22.01
N LYS A 126 5.70 -7.12 -20.91
CA LYS A 126 5.52 -8.35 -20.12
C LYS A 126 4.09 -8.46 -19.57
N TYR A 127 3.58 -7.38 -19.03
CA TYR A 127 2.21 -7.35 -18.48
C TYR A 127 1.17 -7.68 -19.56
N PHE A 128 1.26 -7.06 -20.75
CA PHE A 128 0.36 -7.35 -21.87
C PHE A 128 0.54 -8.75 -22.46
N ALA A 129 1.73 -9.32 -22.37
CA ALA A 129 1.99 -10.71 -22.77
C ALA A 129 1.43 -11.74 -21.76
N GLY A 130 0.92 -11.29 -20.61
CA GLY A 130 0.44 -12.18 -19.54
C GLY A 130 1.56 -12.81 -18.72
N GLU A 131 2.77 -12.29 -18.80
CA GLU A 131 3.92 -12.75 -18.01
C GLU A 131 3.86 -12.16 -16.60
N GLU A 132 4.22 -12.97 -15.60
CA GLU A 132 4.36 -12.49 -14.23
C GLU A 132 5.63 -11.65 -14.06
N LEU A 133 5.50 -10.51 -13.37
CA LEU A 133 6.63 -9.70 -12.96
C LEU A 133 7.29 -10.31 -11.73
N THR A 134 8.62 -10.33 -11.71
CA THR A 134 9.37 -10.81 -10.56
C THR A 134 9.32 -9.82 -9.39
N GLU A 135 9.64 -10.28 -8.18
CA GLU A 135 9.72 -9.43 -7.00
C GLU A 135 10.72 -8.27 -7.21
N GLU A 136 11.87 -8.56 -7.80
CA GLU A 136 12.92 -7.57 -8.10
C GLU A 136 12.46 -6.53 -9.12
N GLU A 137 11.76 -6.95 -10.16
CA GLU A 137 11.18 -6.05 -11.16
C GLU A 137 10.15 -5.12 -10.54
N ILE A 138 9.26 -5.64 -9.70
CA ILE A 138 8.25 -4.84 -9.00
C ILE A 138 8.90 -3.85 -8.04
N LYS A 139 9.88 -4.27 -7.25
CA LYS A 139 10.60 -3.38 -6.32
C LYS A 139 11.34 -2.25 -7.05
N ALA A 140 12.03 -2.58 -8.14
CA ALA A 140 12.71 -1.59 -8.95
C ALA A 140 11.73 -0.58 -9.57
N ALA A 141 10.59 -1.05 -10.06
CA ALA A 141 9.56 -0.21 -10.63
C ALA A 141 8.84 0.67 -9.57
N ILE A 142 8.59 0.15 -8.38
CA ILE A 142 8.07 0.95 -7.25
C ILE A 142 9.05 2.08 -6.93
N ARG A 143 10.35 1.78 -6.85
CA ARG A 143 11.37 2.79 -6.60
C ARG A 143 11.38 3.86 -7.68
N LYS A 144 11.39 3.46 -8.95
CA LYS A 144 11.36 4.36 -10.10
C LYS A 144 10.13 5.27 -10.06
N GLY A 145 8.93 4.70 -9.95
CA GLY A 145 7.68 5.46 -9.93
C GLY A 145 7.47 6.32 -8.66
N THR A 146 8.25 6.07 -7.59
CA THR A 146 8.18 6.90 -6.37
C THR A 146 9.13 8.10 -6.45
N ILE A 147 10.29 7.94 -7.09
CA ILE A 147 11.37 8.94 -7.11
C ILE A 147 11.23 9.89 -8.30
N GLU A 148 10.78 9.40 -9.44
CA GLU A 148 10.55 10.15 -10.69
C GLU A 148 9.14 10.73 -10.75
#